data_0b2645eec9dcb4dba8cef80cab9c1e4a
#
_entry.id   0b2645eec9dcb4dba8cef80cab9c1e4a
#
_cell.length_a   1.000
_cell.length_b   1.000
_cell.length_c   1.000
_cell.angle_alpha   90.00
_cell.angle_beta   90.00
_cell.angle_gamma   90.00
#
_symmetry.space_group_name_H-M   'P 1'
#
loop_
_entity.id
_entity.type
_entity.pdbx_description
1 polymer ?
#
loop_
_entity_poly.entity_id
_entity_poly.type
_entity_poly.pdbx_seq_one_letter_code
_entity_poly.pdbx_strand_id
1 'polypeptide(L)'
;LAEDQLTLFKNDMSALRILPPDHLVKVTNSMDLIEKFIKGLEKGGHTYKVDNDLYFSVSDFLSELPMATDEAISIFAERGGDPTRAGKKHPLDPLLWLANKNNEPGWDSVFGYGRPGWHVECTAIALEYLDREEADFVIDMQGGGSDLIFPHHFMSAALINALTNRKFAKLFIHTGMVGFEGEKMSKSKGNLVFVSKLISQGVDPIVIRWALLSDHYQSYREW
;
A
#
# COMPACT_ATOMS: atom_id res chain seq x y z
N LEU A 1 -19.19 8.88 -5.63
CA LEU A 1 -18.43 7.82 -6.31
C LEU A 1 -17.64 6.94 -5.32
N ALA A 2 -16.76 7.50 -4.46
CA ALA A 2 -15.97 6.69 -3.51
C ALA A 2 -16.85 5.94 -2.50
N GLU A 3 -17.88 6.58 -1.94
CA GLU A 3 -18.82 5.94 -1.01
C GLU A 3 -19.64 4.83 -1.69
N ASP A 4 -20.05 5.04 -2.93
CA ASP A 4 -20.79 4.02 -3.69
C ASP A 4 -19.93 2.79 -3.94
N GLN A 5 -18.64 2.99 -4.29
CA GLN A 5 -17.69 1.91 -4.47
C GLN A 5 -17.38 1.16 -3.16
N LEU A 6 -17.30 1.88 -2.05
CA LEU A 6 -17.12 1.27 -0.73
C LEU A 6 -18.35 0.41 -0.35
N THR A 7 -19.55 0.88 -0.64
CA THR A 7 -20.79 0.13 -0.41
C THR A 7 -20.81 -1.13 -1.25
N LEU A 8 -20.47 -1.03 -2.53
CA LEU A 8 -20.39 -2.18 -3.43
C LEU A 8 -19.36 -3.20 -2.92
N PHE A 9 -18.18 -2.75 -2.56
CA PHE A 9 -17.14 -3.62 -1.98
C PHE A 9 -17.62 -4.37 -0.73
N LYS A 10 -18.27 -3.67 0.21
CA LYS A 10 -18.82 -4.30 1.42
C LYS A 10 -19.87 -5.36 1.09
N ASN A 11 -20.75 -5.09 0.13
CA ASN A 11 -21.77 -6.04 -0.33
C ASN A 11 -21.12 -7.28 -0.97
N ASP A 12 -20.10 -7.09 -1.81
CA ASP A 12 -19.36 -8.18 -2.44
C ASP A 12 -18.65 -9.05 -1.40
N MET A 13 -17.99 -8.44 -0.40
CA MET A 13 -17.34 -9.18 0.69
C MET A 13 -18.35 -9.97 1.53
N SER A 14 -19.50 -9.36 1.83
CA SER A 14 -20.58 -10.03 2.55
C SER A 14 -21.16 -11.21 1.77
N ALA A 15 -21.40 -11.05 0.47
CA ALA A 15 -21.88 -12.13 -0.41
C ALA A 15 -20.89 -13.30 -0.46
N LEU A 16 -19.59 -13.03 -0.47
CA LEU A 16 -18.53 -14.03 -0.38
C LEU A 16 -18.33 -14.59 1.04
N ARG A 17 -19.14 -14.19 2.03
CA ARG A 17 -19.00 -14.59 3.45
C ARG A 17 -17.61 -14.30 4.03
N ILE A 18 -17.02 -13.17 3.63
CA ILE A 18 -15.78 -12.66 4.21
C ILE A 18 -16.17 -11.83 5.45
N LEU A 19 -15.53 -12.11 6.57
CA LEU A 19 -15.77 -11.37 7.80
C LEU A 19 -15.31 -9.90 7.61
N PRO A 20 -16.10 -8.93 8.12
CA PRO A 20 -15.67 -7.54 8.07
C PRO A 20 -14.40 -7.35 8.92
N PRO A 21 -13.51 -6.44 8.53
CA PRO A 21 -12.38 -6.06 9.38
C PRO A 21 -12.87 -5.27 10.60
N ASP A 22 -12.15 -5.34 11.71
CA ASP A 22 -12.44 -4.53 12.90
C ASP A 22 -12.27 -3.03 12.62
N HIS A 23 -11.28 -2.69 11.78
CA HIS A 23 -10.99 -1.33 11.35
C HIS A 23 -10.98 -1.21 9.83
N LEU A 24 -11.81 -0.35 9.28
CA LEU A 24 -11.82 0.04 7.87
C LEU A 24 -11.62 1.56 7.79
N VAL A 25 -10.37 1.96 7.75
CA VAL A 25 -9.94 3.36 7.89
C VAL A 25 -9.77 4.02 6.54
N LYS A 26 -10.35 5.21 6.37
CA LYS A 26 -10.16 6.03 5.16
C LYS A 26 -8.91 6.89 5.31
N VAL A 27 -8.04 6.88 4.34
CA VAL A 27 -6.85 7.74 4.28
C VAL A 27 -7.25 9.23 4.41
N THR A 28 -8.34 9.64 3.75
CA THR A 28 -8.84 11.02 3.79
C THR A 28 -9.24 11.50 5.18
N ASN A 29 -9.48 10.60 6.13
CA ASN A 29 -9.81 10.91 7.52
C ASN A 29 -8.59 10.78 8.45
N SER A 30 -7.41 10.52 7.88
CA SER A 30 -6.19 10.17 8.65
C SER A 30 -5.04 11.17 8.41
N MET A 31 -5.33 12.37 7.88
CA MET A 31 -4.28 13.32 7.51
C MET A 31 -3.45 13.77 8.72
N ASP A 32 -4.07 14.07 9.86
CA ASP A 32 -3.37 14.46 11.09
C ASP A 32 -2.44 13.34 11.58
N LEU A 33 -2.89 12.10 11.46
CA LEU A 33 -2.12 10.91 11.82
C LEU A 33 -0.89 10.74 10.92
N ILE A 34 -1.10 10.88 9.61
CA ILE A 34 -0.02 10.80 8.61
C ILE A 34 0.99 11.93 8.82
N GLU A 35 0.52 13.14 9.08
CA GLU A 35 1.38 14.28 9.38
C GLU A 35 2.22 14.04 10.64
N LYS A 36 1.61 13.52 11.71
CA LYS A 36 2.31 13.13 12.95
C LYS A 36 3.40 12.10 12.69
N PHE A 37 3.10 11.09 11.87
CA PHE A 37 4.05 10.06 11.49
C PHE A 37 5.24 10.63 10.73
N ILE A 38 5.00 11.47 9.72
CA ILE A 38 6.05 12.11 8.91
C ILE A 38 6.92 13.03 9.77
N LYS A 39 6.32 13.80 10.70
CA LYS A 39 7.08 14.62 11.67
C LYS A 39 8.01 13.78 12.54
N GLY A 40 7.58 12.58 12.92
CA GLY A 40 8.44 11.63 13.64
C GLY A 40 9.67 11.23 12.84
N LEU A 41 9.49 10.88 11.57
CA LEU A 41 10.58 10.57 10.64
C LEU A 41 11.51 11.79 10.42
N GLU A 42 10.96 12.99 10.29
CA GLU A 42 11.73 14.22 10.14
C GLU A 42 12.59 14.50 11.38
N LYS A 43 12.02 14.36 12.58
CA LYS A 43 12.75 14.50 13.85
C LYS A 43 13.86 13.44 13.98
N GLY A 44 13.68 12.24 13.44
CA GLY A 44 14.70 11.18 13.37
C GLY A 44 15.78 11.42 12.32
N GLY A 45 15.67 12.46 11.47
CA GLY A 45 16.64 12.75 10.41
C GLY A 45 16.49 11.88 9.16
N HIS A 46 15.39 11.15 9.02
CA HIS A 46 15.15 10.21 7.93
C HIS A 46 14.50 10.83 6.69
N THR A 47 14.35 12.15 6.66
CA THR A 47 13.67 12.85 5.57
C THR A 47 14.55 13.93 4.94
N TYR A 48 14.20 14.32 3.72
CA TYR A 48 14.81 15.46 3.03
C TYR A 48 13.85 16.02 1.98
N LYS A 49 14.11 17.24 1.53
CA LYS A 49 13.30 17.90 0.51
C LYS A 49 13.99 17.86 -0.86
N VAL A 50 13.16 17.70 -1.88
CA VAL A 50 13.50 17.99 -3.26
C VAL A 50 12.46 18.98 -3.76
N ASP A 51 12.87 20.20 -4.01
CA ASP A 51 11.98 21.36 -4.18
C ASP A 51 11.03 21.51 -2.99
N ASN A 52 9.71 21.38 -3.21
CA ASN A 52 8.69 21.43 -2.16
C ASN A 52 8.19 20.05 -1.72
N ASP A 53 8.68 18.98 -2.34
CA ASP A 53 8.29 17.60 -2.02
C ASP A 53 9.18 17.03 -0.93
N LEU A 54 8.60 16.21 -0.05
CA LEU A 54 9.31 15.58 1.05
C LEU A 54 9.51 14.09 0.76
N TYR A 55 10.75 13.63 0.87
CA TYR A 55 11.16 12.25 0.63
C TYR A 55 11.70 11.58 1.89
N PHE A 56 11.52 10.27 1.97
CA PHE A 56 12.19 9.41 2.94
C PHE A 56 13.51 8.90 2.37
N SER A 57 14.58 8.90 3.15
CA SER A 57 15.86 8.28 2.78
C SER A 57 15.83 6.79 3.09
N VAL A 58 15.81 5.96 2.05
CA VAL A 58 15.76 4.49 2.19
C VAL A 58 17.15 3.84 2.32
N SER A 59 18.21 4.63 2.29
CA SER A 59 19.61 4.16 2.17
C SER A 59 20.01 3.12 3.20
N ASP A 60 19.55 3.28 4.46
CA ASP A 60 19.91 2.37 5.56
C ASP A 60 19.21 1.00 5.45
N PHE A 61 18.22 0.87 4.57
CA PHE A 61 17.38 -0.32 4.40
C PHE A 61 17.64 -1.07 3.10
N LEU A 62 18.54 -0.59 2.25
CA LEU A 62 18.80 -1.19 0.93
C LEU A 62 19.34 -2.62 1.01
N SER A 63 19.99 -3.00 2.10
CA SER A 63 20.46 -4.38 2.33
C SER A 63 19.31 -5.38 2.54
N GLU A 64 18.09 -4.90 2.82
CA GLU A 64 16.89 -5.71 3.04
C GLU A 64 16.03 -5.83 1.78
N LEU A 65 16.48 -5.29 0.63
CA LEU A 65 15.76 -5.40 -0.63
C LEU A 65 15.50 -6.88 -0.99
N PRO A 66 14.25 -7.25 -1.37
CA PRO A 66 13.93 -8.63 -1.71
C PRO A 66 14.40 -9.05 -3.10
N MET A 67 15.08 -8.17 -3.82
CA MET A 67 15.54 -8.35 -5.21
C MET A 67 16.77 -7.49 -5.51
N ALA A 68 17.35 -7.65 -6.70
CA ALA A 68 18.44 -6.80 -7.16
C ALA A 68 18.02 -5.32 -7.30
N THR A 69 18.94 -4.40 -7.02
CA THR A 69 18.62 -2.95 -7.03
C THR A 69 18.10 -2.46 -8.36
N ASP A 70 18.65 -2.89 -9.49
CA ASP A 70 18.21 -2.46 -10.82
C ASP A 70 16.78 -2.94 -11.12
N GLU A 71 16.44 -4.16 -10.72
CA GLU A 71 15.09 -4.70 -10.80
C GLU A 71 14.13 -3.91 -9.91
N ALA A 72 14.54 -3.61 -8.68
CA ALA A 72 13.76 -2.79 -7.75
C ALA A 72 13.48 -1.39 -8.33
N ILE A 73 14.47 -0.74 -8.96
CA ILE A 73 14.31 0.57 -9.60
C ILE A 73 13.28 0.50 -10.74
N SER A 74 13.34 -0.54 -11.58
CA SER A 74 12.37 -0.74 -12.67
C SER A 74 10.94 -0.91 -12.13
N ILE A 75 10.74 -1.80 -11.16
CA ILE A 75 9.44 -2.03 -10.54
C ILE A 75 8.92 -0.78 -9.83
N PHE A 76 9.80 -0.04 -9.15
CA PHE A 76 9.43 1.21 -8.47
C PHE A 76 8.91 2.24 -9.46
N ALA A 77 9.57 2.40 -10.63
CA ALA A 77 9.10 3.28 -11.71
C ALA A 77 7.73 2.85 -12.27
N GLU A 78 7.55 1.56 -12.55
CA GLU A 78 6.28 1.02 -13.06
C GLU A 78 5.11 1.24 -12.10
N ARG A 79 5.39 1.33 -10.80
CA ARG A 79 4.38 1.48 -9.74
C ARG A 79 4.23 2.91 -9.24
N GLY A 80 4.62 3.88 -10.06
CA GLY A 80 4.39 5.31 -9.80
C GLY A 80 5.47 5.98 -8.96
N GLY A 81 6.60 5.33 -8.75
CA GLY A 81 7.81 5.96 -8.22
C GLY A 81 8.47 6.87 -9.26
N ASP A 82 9.38 7.69 -8.81
CA ASP A 82 10.10 8.68 -9.61
C ASP A 82 11.64 8.52 -9.52
N PRO A 83 12.20 7.35 -9.90
CA PRO A 83 13.62 7.06 -9.68
C PRO A 83 14.58 8.01 -10.38
N THR A 84 14.13 8.65 -11.45
CA THR A 84 14.94 9.57 -12.27
C THR A 84 14.82 11.04 -11.83
N ARG A 85 14.04 11.33 -10.79
CA ARG A 85 13.86 12.71 -10.34
C ARG A 85 15.17 13.29 -9.83
N ALA A 86 15.58 14.41 -10.43
CA ALA A 86 16.79 15.13 -10.02
C ALA A 86 16.68 15.61 -8.57
N GLY A 87 17.77 15.52 -7.81
CA GLY A 87 17.82 15.93 -6.39
C GLY A 87 17.51 14.83 -5.39
N LYS A 88 17.02 13.65 -5.81
CA LYS A 88 16.89 12.49 -4.92
C LYS A 88 18.26 11.98 -4.48
N LYS A 89 18.37 11.54 -3.23
CA LYS A 89 19.59 10.93 -2.68
C LYS A 89 19.77 9.50 -3.20
N HIS A 90 18.67 8.76 -3.35
CA HIS A 90 18.67 7.42 -3.93
C HIS A 90 17.43 7.25 -4.84
N PRO A 91 17.53 6.53 -5.98
CA PRO A 91 16.40 6.32 -6.89
C PRO A 91 15.16 5.72 -6.23
N LEU A 92 15.33 4.88 -5.22
CA LEU A 92 14.26 4.20 -4.50
C LEU A 92 13.67 5.03 -3.34
N ASP A 93 14.16 6.22 -3.03
CA ASP A 93 13.59 7.04 -1.95
C ASP A 93 12.12 7.32 -2.23
N PRO A 94 11.19 6.89 -1.36
CA PRO A 94 9.78 7.10 -1.60
C PRO A 94 9.35 8.51 -1.17
N LEU A 95 8.35 9.01 -1.86
CA LEU A 95 7.68 10.25 -1.52
C LEU A 95 6.90 10.09 -0.20
N LEU A 96 7.06 11.04 0.72
CA LEU A 96 6.26 11.17 1.94
C LEU A 96 5.14 12.19 1.78
N TRP A 97 5.45 13.34 1.17
CA TRP A 97 4.49 14.41 0.93
C TRP A 97 4.76 15.04 -0.43
N LEU A 98 3.76 15.03 -1.30
CA LEU A 98 3.78 15.70 -2.59
C LEU A 98 3.14 17.08 -2.45
N ALA A 99 3.92 18.12 -2.67
CA ALA A 99 3.38 19.48 -2.75
C ALA A 99 2.44 19.58 -3.96
N ASN A 100 1.28 20.19 -3.75
CA ASN A 100 0.26 20.29 -4.79
C ASN A 100 0.72 21.18 -5.96
N LYS A 101 0.49 20.68 -7.17
CA LYS A 101 0.71 21.40 -8.42
C LYS A 101 -0.65 21.66 -9.06
N ASN A 102 -1.09 22.95 -9.01
CA ASN A 102 -2.23 23.46 -9.77
C ASN A 102 -3.48 22.55 -9.93
N ASN A 103 -4.50 22.81 -9.12
CA ASN A 103 -5.84 22.21 -9.20
C ASN A 103 -5.98 20.70 -8.90
N GLU A 104 -4.95 20.05 -8.34
CA GLU A 104 -5.10 18.70 -7.81
C GLU A 104 -5.75 18.74 -6.42
N PRO A 105 -6.57 17.74 -6.04
CA PRO A 105 -7.04 17.60 -4.68
C PRO A 105 -5.87 17.46 -3.70
N GLY A 106 -5.95 18.16 -2.56
CA GLY A 106 -4.93 18.12 -1.54
C GLY A 106 -5.49 18.52 -0.18
N TRP A 107 -4.63 18.48 0.83
CA TRP A 107 -4.93 18.84 2.21
C TRP A 107 -3.91 19.85 2.71
N ASP A 108 -4.36 20.74 3.59
CA ASP A 108 -3.46 21.60 4.32
C ASP A 108 -2.65 20.79 5.33
N SER A 109 -1.35 21.05 5.41
CA SER A 109 -0.45 20.43 6.37
C SER A 109 0.72 21.35 6.71
N VAL A 110 1.51 21.00 7.72
CA VAL A 110 2.76 21.74 8.03
C VAL A 110 3.81 21.62 6.93
N PHE A 111 3.64 20.66 6.01
CA PHE A 111 4.51 20.47 4.85
C PHE A 111 4.05 21.31 3.64
N GLY A 112 2.97 22.07 3.79
CA GLY A 112 2.28 22.81 2.75
C GLY A 112 1.05 22.09 2.22
N TYR A 113 0.28 22.75 1.35
CA TYR A 113 -0.88 22.17 0.69
C TYR A 113 -0.43 21.07 -0.28
N GLY A 114 -0.95 19.84 -0.10
CA GLY A 114 -0.50 18.70 -0.87
C GLY A 114 -1.19 17.40 -0.50
N ARG A 115 -0.52 16.29 -0.77
CA ARG A 115 -1.02 14.95 -0.45
C ARG A 115 0.10 14.00 -0.01
N PRO A 116 -0.21 13.01 0.84
CA PRO A 116 0.78 12.02 1.24
C PRO A 116 1.20 11.11 0.07
N GLY A 117 2.37 10.52 0.20
CA GLY A 117 2.83 9.45 -0.65
C GLY A 117 2.12 8.12 -0.35
N TRP A 118 2.10 7.21 -1.30
CA TRP A 118 1.34 5.96 -1.23
C TRP A 118 1.72 5.05 -0.05
N HIS A 119 2.97 5.03 0.39
CA HIS A 119 3.43 4.06 1.40
C HIS A 119 3.18 4.53 2.83
N VAL A 120 3.37 5.83 3.10
CA VAL A 120 3.26 6.40 4.45
C VAL A 120 1.84 6.36 5.01
N GLU A 121 0.83 6.43 4.14
CA GLU A 121 -0.59 6.39 4.52
C GLU A 121 -0.95 5.11 5.28
N CYS A 122 -0.76 3.96 4.63
CA CYS A 122 -1.07 2.66 5.20
C CYS A 122 -0.19 2.35 6.42
N THR A 123 1.07 2.77 6.38
CA THR A 123 2.02 2.55 7.47
C THR A 123 1.62 3.31 8.74
N ALA A 124 1.25 4.57 8.61
CA ALA A 124 0.81 5.38 9.74
C ALA A 124 -0.50 4.85 10.36
N ILE A 125 -1.45 4.44 9.50
CA ILE A 125 -2.72 3.84 9.95
C ILE A 125 -2.46 2.50 10.67
N ALA A 126 -1.61 1.64 10.13
CA ALA A 126 -1.28 0.36 10.75
C ALA A 126 -0.64 0.55 12.13
N LEU A 127 0.29 1.50 12.26
CA LEU A 127 0.91 1.82 13.55
C LEU A 127 -0.13 2.28 14.58
N GLU A 128 -1.05 3.16 14.20
CA GLU A 128 -2.04 3.71 15.14
C GLU A 128 -3.02 2.65 15.66
N TYR A 129 -3.49 1.75 14.78
CA TYR A 129 -4.58 0.84 15.12
C TYR A 129 -4.14 -0.54 15.60
N LEU A 130 -2.89 -0.96 15.27
CA LEU A 130 -2.46 -2.34 15.44
C LEU A 130 -1.16 -2.47 16.25
N ASP A 131 -0.60 -1.38 16.77
CA ASP A 131 0.69 -1.42 17.47
C ASP A 131 0.69 -2.37 18.68
N ARG A 132 1.65 -3.27 18.67
CA ARG A 132 1.99 -4.16 19.79
C ARG A 132 3.11 -3.52 20.63
N GLU A 133 2.78 -2.49 21.40
CA GLU A 133 3.72 -1.58 22.08
C GLU A 133 4.90 -2.28 22.80
N GLU A 134 4.69 -3.46 23.39
CA GLU A 134 5.72 -4.21 24.13
C GLU A 134 6.48 -5.24 23.29
N ALA A 135 6.13 -5.41 22.00
CA ALA A 135 6.78 -6.38 21.12
C ALA A 135 7.94 -5.75 20.31
N ASP A 136 8.82 -6.59 19.79
CA ASP A 136 9.88 -6.19 18.86
C ASP A 136 9.39 -5.98 17.41
N PHE A 137 8.07 -6.09 17.21
CA PHE A 137 7.34 -5.82 15.96
C PHE A 137 6.08 -5.00 16.24
N VAL A 138 5.60 -4.28 15.22
CA VAL A 138 4.41 -3.43 15.34
C VAL A 138 3.13 -4.24 15.16
N ILE A 139 3.07 -5.10 14.14
CA ILE A 139 1.87 -5.91 13.85
C ILE A 139 2.24 -7.40 13.76
N ASP A 140 1.28 -8.29 14.06
CA ASP A 140 1.51 -9.73 13.96
C ASP A 140 1.70 -10.17 12.51
N MET A 141 0.89 -9.67 11.58
CA MET A 141 0.87 -10.11 10.18
C MET A 141 0.56 -8.97 9.21
N GLN A 142 1.38 -8.87 8.17
CA GLN A 142 1.11 -8.04 6.99
C GLN A 142 0.73 -8.94 5.83
N GLY A 143 -0.51 -8.80 5.33
CA GLY A 143 -1.03 -9.55 4.20
C GLY A 143 -1.22 -8.69 2.95
N GLY A 144 -1.13 -9.31 1.76
CA GLY A 144 -1.42 -8.64 0.49
C GLY A 144 -1.17 -9.50 -0.73
N GLY A 145 -1.37 -8.97 -1.91
CA GLY A 145 -0.97 -9.62 -3.16
C GLY A 145 0.56 -9.66 -3.32
N SER A 146 1.07 -10.58 -4.10
CA SER A 146 2.52 -10.69 -4.37
C SER A 146 3.11 -9.43 -5.01
N ASP A 147 2.28 -8.63 -5.66
CA ASP A 147 2.67 -7.34 -6.20
C ASP A 147 2.93 -6.26 -5.13
N LEU A 148 2.51 -6.46 -3.89
CA LEU A 148 2.77 -5.54 -2.78
C LEU A 148 4.08 -5.83 -2.03
N ILE A 149 4.74 -6.96 -2.29
CA ILE A 149 6.04 -7.28 -1.67
C ILE A 149 6.99 -6.09 -1.79
N PHE A 150 7.13 -5.59 -3.02
CA PHE A 150 7.88 -4.39 -3.33
C PHE A 150 7.08 -3.54 -4.33
N PRO A 151 7.02 -2.20 -4.19
CA PRO A 151 7.71 -1.44 -3.15
C PRO A 151 6.94 -1.33 -1.82
N HIS A 152 5.62 -1.60 -1.79
CA HIS A 152 4.72 -1.16 -0.72
C HIS A 152 5.09 -1.74 0.66
N HIS A 153 5.18 -3.07 0.80
CA HIS A 153 5.47 -3.70 2.09
C HIS A 153 6.92 -3.47 2.53
N PHE A 154 7.86 -3.48 1.59
CA PHE A 154 9.25 -3.11 1.87
C PHE A 154 9.36 -1.69 2.42
N MET A 155 8.74 -0.71 1.75
CA MET A 155 8.76 0.68 2.18
C MET A 155 8.04 0.88 3.52
N SER A 156 6.93 0.18 3.76
CA SER A 156 6.26 0.21 5.06
C SER A 156 7.14 -0.32 6.18
N ALA A 157 7.89 -1.39 5.94
CA ALA A 157 8.84 -1.94 6.90
C ALA A 157 9.99 -0.96 7.19
N ALA A 158 10.56 -0.34 6.16
CA ALA A 158 11.61 0.67 6.31
C ALA A 158 11.12 1.90 7.10
N LEU A 159 9.93 2.42 6.79
CA LEU A 159 9.33 3.56 7.48
C LEU A 159 9.09 3.29 8.97
N ILE A 160 8.56 2.13 9.32
CA ILE A 160 8.35 1.74 10.73
C ILE A 160 9.68 1.55 11.44
N ASN A 161 10.63 0.86 10.82
CA ASN A 161 11.93 0.64 11.45
C ASN A 161 12.63 1.97 11.73
N ALA A 162 12.63 2.90 10.78
CA ALA A 162 13.21 4.23 10.94
C ALA A 162 12.55 5.03 12.08
N LEU A 163 11.22 4.90 12.26
CA LEU A 163 10.50 5.64 13.29
C LEU A 163 10.61 5.00 14.67
N THR A 164 10.57 3.67 14.76
CA THR A 164 10.35 2.95 16.03
C THR A 164 11.54 2.06 16.44
N ASN A 165 12.49 1.82 15.55
CA ASN A 165 13.56 0.83 15.68
C ASN A 165 13.03 -0.60 15.93
N ARG A 166 11.81 -0.90 15.47
CA ARG A 166 11.17 -2.22 15.57
C ARG A 166 10.86 -2.76 14.17
N LYS A 167 10.66 -4.06 14.06
CA LYS A 167 10.17 -4.68 12.83
C LYS A 167 8.73 -4.23 12.56
N PHE A 168 8.36 -4.09 11.30
CA PHE A 168 6.96 -3.76 10.98
C PHE A 168 6.04 -4.93 11.31
N ALA A 169 6.28 -6.09 10.73
CA ALA A 169 5.46 -7.27 10.97
C ALA A 169 6.30 -8.47 11.43
N LYS A 170 5.68 -9.32 12.27
CA LYS A 170 6.25 -10.61 12.64
C LYS A 170 6.23 -11.58 11.47
N LEU A 171 5.20 -11.51 10.63
CA LEU A 171 4.99 -12.38 9.47
C LEU A 171 4.47 -11.57 8.27
N PHE A 172 5.00 -11.86 7.08
CA PHE A 172 4.47 -11.37 5.81
C PHE A 172 3.84 -12.53 5.03
N ILE A 173 2.60 -12.36 4.58
CA ILE A 173 1.88 -13.33 3.76
C ILE A 173 1.46 -12.67 2.45
N HIS A 174 1.85 -13.28 1.32
CA HIS A 174 1.52 -12.76 0.01
C HIS A 174 0.78 -13.81 -0.81
N THR A 175 -0.35 -13.40 -1.39
CA THR A 175 -1.15 -14.25 -2.27
C THR A 175 -0.69 -14.13 -3.72
N GLY A 176 -0.84 -15.21 -4.46
CA GLY A 176 -0.70 -15.19 -5.92
C GLY A 176 -1.74 -14.28 -6.56
N MET A 177 -1.43 -13.78 -7.75
CA MET A 177 -2.34 -12.94 -8.52
C MET A 177 -3.40 -13.77 -9.24
N VAL A 178 -4.55 -13.16 -9.51
CA VAL A 178 -5.59 -13.69 -10.40
C VAL A 178 -5.51 -12.94 -11.71
N GLY A 179 -5.30 -13.67 -12.81
CA GLY A 179 -5.30 -13.14 -14.17
C GLY A 179 -6.64 -13.33 -14.86
N PHE A 180 -6.77 -12.75 -16.04
CA PHE A 180 -7.88 -12.93 -16.95
C PHE A 180 -7.39 -12.88 -18.41
N GLU A 181 -7.69 -13.90 -19.19
CA GLU A 181 -7.26 -14.03 -20.59
C GLU A 181 -5.73 -13.96 -20.77
N GLY A 182 -4.99 -14.62 -19.86
CA GLY A 182 -3.52 -14.66 -19.89
C GLY A 182 -2.81 -13.38 -19.39
N GLU A 183 -3.57 -12.42 -18.86
CA GLU A 183 -3.03 -11.13 -18.45
C GLU A 183 -3.43 -10.76 -17.00
N LYS A 184 -2.59 -9.91 -16.37
CA LYS A 184 -2.93 -9.31 -15.08
C LYS A 184 -4.19 -8.44 -15.24
N MET A 185 -5.17 -8.61 -14.35
CA MET A 185 -6.31 -7.70 -14.26
C MET A 185 -5.87 -6.29 -13.87
N SER A 186 -6.31 -5.28 -14.62
CA SER A 186 -6.04 -3.87 -14.30
C SER A 186 -7.14 -2.93 -14.80
N LYS A 187 -7.29 -1.79 -14.13
CA LYS A 187 -8.26 -0.76 -14.54
C LYS A 187 -7.94 -0.21 -15.94
N SER A 188 -6.67 -0.02 -16.25
CA SER A 188 -6.22 0.54 -17.53
C SER A 188 -6.53 -0.37 -18.71
N LYS A 189 -6.55 -1.69 -18.49
CA LYS A 189 -6.90 -2.69 -19.51
C LYS A 189 -8.41 -2.95 -19.61
N GLY A 190 -9.19 -2.51 -18.62
CA GLY A 190 -10.64 -2.73 -18.60
C GLY A 190 -11.05 -4.21 -18.41
N ASN A 191 -10.12 -5.07 -18.01
CA ASN A 191 -10.30 -6.52 -17.87
C ASN A 191 -10.59 -6.98 -16.44
N LEU A 192 -11.11 -6.08 -15.58
CA LEU A 192 -11.46 -6.41 -14.20
C LEU A 192 -12.73 -7.28 -14.16
N VAL A 193 -12.68 -8.36 -13.41
CA VAL A 193 -13.84 -9.20 -13.07
C VAL A 193 -14.38 -8.73 -11.71
N PHE A 194 -15.62 -8.26 -11.68
CA PHE A 194 -16.27 -7.80 -10.46
C PHE A 194 -17.21 -8.86 -9.91
N VAL A 195 -17.14 -9.12 -8.62
CA VAL A 195 -18.02 -10.08 -7.91
C VAL A 195 -19.50 -9.71 -8.11
N SER A 196 -19.86 -8.45 -7.91
CA SER A 196 -21.22 -7.94 -8.12
C SER A 196 -21.74 -8.19 -9.55
N LYS A 197 -20.87 -8.07 -10.56
CA LYS A 197 -21.25 -8.34 -11.96
C LYS A 197 -21.54 -9.83 -12.18
N LEU A 198 -20.72 -10.72 -11.63
CA LEU A 198 -20.94 -12.17 -11.70
C LEU A 198 -22.26 -12.56 -11.02
N ILE A 199 -22.53 -12.01 -9.83
CA ILE A 199 -23.77 -12.24 -9.10
C ILE A 199 -24.98 -11.76 -9.92
N SER A 200 -24.90 -10.59 -10.54
CA SER A 200 -25.99 -10.08 -11.39
C SER A 200 -26.26 -10.92 -12.64
N GLN A 201 -25.26 -11.70 -13.08
CA GLN A 201 -25.36 -12.67 -14.15
C GLN A 201 -25.87 -14.06 -13.70
N GLY A 202 -26.22 -14.20 -12.41
CA GLY A 202 -26.75 -15.42 -11.84
C GLY A 202 -25.72 -16.41 -11.28
N VAL A 203 -24.45 -16.00 -11.16
CA VAL A 203 -23.41 -16.84 -10.52
C VAL A 203 -23.62 -16.83 -9.01
N ASP A 204 -23.73 -18.01 -8.39
CA ASP A 204 -23.83 -18.15 -6.94
C ASP A 204 -22.51 -17.67 -6.28
N PRO A 205 -22.57 -16.76 -5.30
CA PRO A 205 -21.36 -16.28 -4.58
C PRO A 205 -20.50 -17.38 -3.99
N ILE A 206 -21.09 -18.54 -3.61
CA ILE A 206 -20.33 -19.66 -3.08
C ILE A 206 -19.41 -20.28 -4.13
N VAL A 207 -19.82 -20.28 -5.40
CA VAL A 207 -19.01 -20.77 -6.52
C VAL A 207 -17.81 -19.86 -6.74
N ILE A 208 -18.04 -18.53 -6.68
CA ILE A 208 -16.96 -17.54 -6.78
C ILE A 208 -15.95 -17.73 -5.63
N ARG A 209 -16.47 -17.86 -4.40
CA ARG A 209 -15.62 -18.11 -3.23
C ARG A 209 -14.82 -19.40 -3.37
N TRP A 210 -15.44 -20.46 -3.84
CA TRP A 210 -14.77 -21.74 -4.06
C TRP A 210 -13.67 -21.63 -5.11
N ALA A 211 -13.93 -21.00 -6.24
CA ALA A 211 -12.92 -20.76 -7.27
C ALA A 211 -11.70 -20.01 -6.70
N LEU A 212 -11.92 -19.01 -5.85
CA LEU A 212 -10.83 -18.27 -5.17
C LEU A 212 -10.05 -19.13 -4.16
N LEU A 213 -10.65 -20.18 -3.59
CA LEU A 213 -10.04 -21.04 -2.57
C LEU A 213 -9.60 -22.39 -3.10
N SER A 214 -9.80 -22.69 -4.37
CA SER A 214 -9.60 -24.03 -4.95
C SER A 214 -8.14 -24.46 -5.08
N ASP A 215 -7.20 -23.54 -4.95
CA ASP A 215 -5.77 -23.78 -5.09
C ASP A 215 -4.98 -23.17 -3.94
N HIS A 216 -3.67 -23.44 -3.89
CA HIS A 216 -2.80 -22.83 -2.88
C HIS A 216 -2.80 -21.32 -3.00
N TYR A 217 -2.84 -20.60 -1.87
CA TYR A 217 -3.01 -19.14 -1.87
C TYR A 217 -1.88 -18.40 -2.60
N GLN A 218 -0.70 -18.99 -2.74
CA GLN A 218 0.43 -18.40 -3.48
C GLN A 218 0.41 -18.70 -4.97
N SER A 219 -0.45 -19.62 -5.44
CA SER A 219 -0.52 -19.96 -6.85
C SER A 219 -1.13 -18.81 -7.65
N TYR A 220 -0.51 -18.51 -8.81
CA TYR A 220 -1.18 -17.70 -9.84
C TYR A 220 -2.40 -18.46 -10.36
N ARG A 221 -3.46 -17.76 -10.63
CA ARG A 221 -4.69 -18.33 -11.17
C ARG A 221 -5.17 -17.56 -12.37
N GLU A 222 -5.79 -18.28 -13.26
CA GLU A 222 -6.53 -17.72 -14.37
C GLU A 222 -8.02 -17.81 -14.04
N TRP A 223 -8.73 -16.70 -14.22
CA TRP A 223 -10.17 -16.63 -13.99
C TRP A 223 -10.93 -17.18 -15.19
#